data_e566cb642e53da19b8b5d4e277b4e898
#
_entry.id   e566cb642e53da19b8b5d4e277b4e898
#
_cell.length_a   1.000
_cell.length_b   1.000
_cell.length_c   1.000
_cell.angle_alpha   90.00
_cell.angle_beta   90.00
_cell.angle_gamma   90.00
#
_symmetry.space_group_name_H-M   'P 1'
#
loop_
_entity.id
_entity.type
_entity.pdbx_description
1 polymer ?
#
loop_
_entity_poly.entity_id
_entity_poly.type
_entity_poly.pdbx_seq_one_letter_code
_entity_poly.pdbx_strand_id
1 'polypeptide(L)' 'MAVKDKAMFTVELDKHMMSFLEEMTKQYDLPDASKALRVLITYAMDPETDRDRIFADVRCFDCE' A
#
# COMPACT_ATOMS: atom_id res chain seq x y z
N MET A 1 -22.21 -5.07 -6.43
CA MET A 1 -20.87 -4.51 -6.41
C MET A 1 -20.93 -3.02 -6.14
N ALA A 2 -20.24 -2.59 -5.17
CA ALA A 2 -20.29 -1.19 -4.78
C ALA A 2 -19.51 -0.32 -5.77
N VAL A 3 -19.99 0.88 -5.97
CA VAL A 3 -19.26 1.89 -6.71
C VAL A 3 -18.09 2.33 -5.86
N LYS A 4 -16.93 2.43 -6.49
CA LYS A 4 -15.74 2.89 -5.78
C LYS A 4 -15.69 4.40 -5.82
N ASP A 5 -15.66 4.97 -4.65
CA ASP A 5 -15.67 6.42 -4.49
C ASP A 5 -14.24 6.86 -4.19
N LYS A 6 -13.49 7.12 -5.24
CA LYS A 6 -12.08 7.46 -5.12
C LYS A 6 -11.89 8.96 -5.03
N ALA A 7 -10.89 9.35 -4.28
CA ALA A 7 -10.48 10.74 -4.16
C ALA A 7 -8.98 10.80 -4.08
N MET A 8 -8.44 11.99 -4.28
CA MET A 8 -7.00 12.18 -4.21
C MET A 8 -6.62 12.52 -2.78
N PHE A 9 -5.61 11.83 -2.28
CA PHE A 9 -5.07 12.08 -0.95
C PHE A 9 -3.56 12.20 -1.06
N THR A 10 -2.98 13.10 -0.30
CA THR A 10 -1.54 13.28 -0.28
C THR A 10 -0.96 12.50 0.90
N VAL A 11 0.02 11.66 0.59
CA VAL A 11 0.72 10.91 1.63
C VAL A 11 2.22 11.08 1.42
N GLU A 12 2.96 10.96 2.50
CA GLU A 12 4.40 11.06 2.48
C GLU A 12 4.99 9.66 2.53
N LEU A 13 5.83 9.34 1.56
CA LEU A 13 6.45 8.02 1.47
C LEU A 13 7.95 8.18 1.35
N ASP A 14 8.67 7.24 1.93
CA ASP A 14 10.10 7.10 1.71
C ASP A 14 10.34 6.75 0.24
N LYS A 15 11.48 7.19 -0.30
CA LYS A 15 11.80 6.92 -1.70
C LYS A 15 11.88 5.43 -1.99
N HIS A 16 12.34 4.64 -1.03
CA HIS A 16 12.39 3.19 -1.20
C HIS A 16 11.00 2.59 -1.31
N MET A 17 10.06 3.15 -0.56
CA MET A 17 8.68 2.68 -0.62
C MET A 17 8.07 2.97 -1.97
N MET A 18 8.33 4.15 -2.50
CA MET A 18 7.82 4.51 -3.82
C MET A 18 8.45 3.64 -4.90
N SER A 19 9.75 3.39 -4.80
CA SER A 19 10.43 2.50 -5.75
C SER A 19 9.84 1.11 -5.70
N PHE A 20 9.54 0.61 -4.50
CA PHE A 20 8.92 -0.70 -4.35
C PHE A 20 7.56 -0.75 -5.03
N LEU A 21 6.76 0.28 -4.85
CA LEU A 21 5.44 0.34 -5.47
C LEU A 21 5.56 0.34 -6.99
N GLU A 22 6.51 1.10 -7.52
CA GLU A 22 6.72 1.15 -8.96
C GLU A 22 7.19 -0.19 -9.50
N GLU A 23 8.05 -0.86 -8.76
CA GLU A 23 8.54 -2.17 -9.15
C GLU A 23 7.41 -3.20 -9.19
N MET A 24 6.56 -3.17 -8.18
CA MET A 24 5.41 -4.08 -8.12
C MET A 24 4.41 -3.77 -9.23
N THR A 25 4.28 -2.49 -9.55
CA THR A 25 3.41 -2.08 -10.65
C THR A 25 3.85 -2.73 -11.96
N LYS A 26 5.15 -2.75 -12.21
CA LYS A 26 5.68 -3.36 -13.42
C LYS A 26 5.61 -4.87 -13.36
N GLN A 27 5.96 -5.44 -12.23
CA GLN A 27 6.04 -6.89 -12.09
C GLN A 27 4.69 -7.56 -12.24
N TYR A 28 3.64 -6.93 -11.77
CA TYR A 28 2.30 -7.50 -11.80
C TYR A 28 1.38 -6.80 -12.81
N ASP A 29 1.98 -6.00 -13.68
CA ASP A 29 1.26 -5.37 -14.79
C ASP A 29 0.06 -4.56 -14.31
N LEU A 30 0.29 -3.73 -13.31
CA LEU A 30 -0.73 -2.84 -12.79
C LEU A 30 -0.71 -1.52 -13.54
N PRO A 31 -1.82 -0.78 -13.56
CA PRO A 31 -1.86 0.47 -14.33
C PRO A 31 -0.96 1.57 -13.78
N ASP A 32 -0.82 1.67 -12.46
CA ASP A 32 0.03 2.68 -11.87
C ASP A 32 0.33 2.35 -10.42
N ALA A 33 1.19 3.17 -9.80
CA ALA A 33 1.60 2.96 -8.41
C ALA A 33 0.43 3.16 -7.44
N SER A 34 -0.52 4.00 -7.80
CA SER A 34 -1.71 4.18 -6.97
C SER A 34 -2.49 2.88 -6.85
N LYS A 35 -2.58 2.14 -7.93
CA LYS A 35 -3.25 0.84 -7.91
C LYS A 35 -2.49 -0.13 -7.01
N ALA A 36 -1.17 -0.12 -7.10
CA ALA A 36 -0.36 -1.00 -6.24
C ALA A 36 -0.61 -0.68 -4.77
N LEU A 37 -0.68 0.59 -4.43
CA LEU A 37 -0.94 1.00 -3.05
C LEU A 37 -2.34 0.56 -2.61
N ARG A 38 -3.33 0.72 -3.48
CA ARG A 38 -4.70 0.29 -3.15
C ARG A 38 -4.78 -1.22 -2.92
N VAL A 39 -4.04 -1.98 -3.70
CA VAL A 39 -4.01 -3.43 -3.52
C VAL A 39 -3.44 -3.79 -2.16
N LEU A 40 -2.38 -3.13 -1.75
CA LEU A 40 -1.79 -3.36 -0.44
C LEU A 40 -2.79 -3.03 0.68
N ILE A 41 -3.45 -1.91 0.55
CA ILE A 41 -4.42 -1.49 1.57
C ILE A 41 -5.58 -2.47 1.63
N THR A 42 -6.06 -2.90 0.48
CA THR A 42 -7.15 -3.87 0.43
C THR A 42 -6.77 -5.16 1.13
N TYR A 43 -5.54 -5.61 0.94
CA TYR A 43 -5.05 -6.80 1.61
C TYR A 43 -5.03 -6.59 3.13
N ALA A 44 -4.55 -5.42 3.57
CA ALA A 44 -4.50 -5.13 4.99
C ALA A 44 -5.88 -4.99 5.62
N MET A 45 -6.87 -4.62 4.82
CA MET A 45 -8.23 -4.47 5.31
C MET A 45 -8.97 -5.81 5.44
N ASP A 46 -8.43 -6.86 4.87
CA ASP A 46 -9.03 -8.19 4.96
C ASP A 46 -9.09 -8.62 6.43
N PRO A 47 -10.25 -9.07 6.91
CA PRO A 47 -10.38 -9.46 8.33
C PRO A 47 -9.42 -10.56 8.75
N GLU A 48 -8.96 -11.37 7.82
CA GLU A 48 -8.05 -12.46 8.15
C GLU A 48 -6.59 -12.00 8.20
N THR A 49 -6.32 -10.77 7.80
CA THR A 49 -4.97 -10.25 7.86
C THR A 49 -4.61 -9.88 9.29
N ASP A 50 -3.41 -10.23 9.70
CA ASP A 50 -2.90 -9.91 11.04
C ASP A 50 -2.44 -8.46 11.06
N ARG A 51 -3.35 -7.56 11.36
CA ARG A 51 -3.06 -6.13 11.37
C ARG A 51 -2.12 -5.73 12.48
N ASP A 52 -2.14 -6.45 13.60
CA ASP A 52 -1.19 -6.18 14.67
C ASP A 52 0.23 -6.38 14.18
N ARG A 53 0.43 -7.40 13.37
CA ARG A 53 1.74 -7.67 12.81
C ARG A 53 2.20 -6.57 11.88
N ILE A 54 1.25 -5.93 11.21
CA ILE A 54 1.55 -4.85 10.27
C ILE A 54 1.78 -3.54 11.01
N PHE A 55 0.91 -3.20 11.92
CA PHE A 55 0.87 -1.85 12.48
C PHE A 55 1.45 -1.74 13.87
N ALA A 56 1.40 -2.80 14.66
CA ALA A 56 1.95 -2.75 16.02
C ALA A 56 3.43 -3.10 16.05
N ASP A 57 3.90 -3.85 15.07
CA ASP A 57 5.30 -4.25 15.00
C ASP A 57 6.06 -3.22 14.17
N VAL A 58 6.56 -2.20 14.83
CA VAL A 58 7.25 -1.09 14.17
C VAL A 58 8.59 -1.57 13.63
N ARG A 59 8.77 -1.42 12.35
CA ARG A 59 10.01 -1.78 11.69
C ARG A 59 10.84 -0.54 11.41
N CYS A 60 12.13 -0.69 11.53
CA CYS A 60 13.03 0.45 11.45
C CYS A 60 13.50 0.76 10.03
N PHE A 61 12.64 0.64 9.07
CA PHE A 61 12.92 1.21 7.77
C PHE A 61 12.65 2.70 7.79
N ASP A 62 11.70 3.09 8.60
CA ASP A 62 11.26 4.47 8.67
C ASP A 62 11.00 4.75 10.14
N CYS A 63 12.08 4.83 10.90
CA CYS A 63 12.02 4.99 12.34
C CYS A 63 11.81 6.45 12.69
N GLU A 64 10.59 6.85 12.74
CA GLU A 64 10.27 8.21 13.19
C GLU A 64 9.36 8.20 14.37
#